data_e3e731c4fe727a611af083ea274adc97
#
_entry.id   e3e731c4fe727a611af083ea274adc97
#
_cell.length_a   1.000
_cell.length_b   1.000
_cell.length_c   1.000
_cell.angle_alpha   90.00
_cell.angle_beta   90.00
_cell.angle_gamma   90.00
#
_symmetry.space_group_name_H-M   'P 1'
#
loop_
_entity.id
_entity.type
_entity.pdbx_description
1 polymer ?
#
loop_
_entity_poly.entity_id
_entity_poly.type
_entity_poly.pdbx_seq_one_letter_code
_entity_poly.pdbx_strand_id
1 'polypeptide(L)'
;MSNYKTVFFTLGILQIILGASMFIPIIVQFIYSEIDSSFFGASIVTIVFGALFFLANIDHDRKVNLQQAFLLTALSWLSVAVFGSLPFIFSSMEMSITDAFFESMSGITTTGSTIISDLENAPKGILLWRAILQWLGGIGIIVMAITLMPILDVGGMQLFKISSNDSSEKIIPKSTEIAVRLVHNET
;
A
#
# COMPACT_ATOMS: atom_id res chain seq x y z
N MET A 1 12.24 16.96 -16.96
CA MET A 1 12.20 15.49 -17.08
C MET A 1 11.68 14.94 -15.76
N SER A 2 10.63 14.13 -15.81
CA SER A 2 10.05 13.54 -14.60
C SER A 2 11.05 12.57 -13.98
N ASN A 3 11.49 12.84 -12.76
CA ASN A 3 12.49 12.01 -12.09
C ASN A 3 11.78 10.84 -11.39
N TYR A 4 11.77 9.67 -12.00
CA TYR A 4 11.12 8.47 -11.46
C TYR A 4 11.87 7.81 -10.30
N LYS A 5 12.99 8.37 -9.85
CA LYS A 5 13.78 7.85 -8.73
C LYS A 5 12.95 7.65 -7.47
N THR A 6 12.04 8.58 -7.16
CA THR A 6 11.14 8.48 -6.01
C THR A 6 10.24 7.25 -6.08
N VAL A 7 9.73 6.93 -7.28
CA VAL A 7 8.88 5.76 -7.50
C VAL A 7 9.66 4.47 -7.22
N PHE A 8 10.86 4.33 -7.82
CA PHE A 8 11.68 3.13 -7.61
C PHE A 8 12.23 3.02 -6.19
N PHE A 9 12.56 4.13 -5.54
CA PHE A 9 12.94 4.15 -4.13
C PHE A 9 11.82 3.59 -3.24
N THR A 10 10.60 4.08 -3.43
CA THR A 10 9.43 3.63 -2.64
C THR A 10 9.08 2.16 -2.93
N LEU A 11 9.18 1.72 -4.20
CA LEU A 11 9.04 0.31 -4.56
C LEU A 11 10.10 -0.56 -3.88
N GLY A 12 11.34 -0.07 -3.78
CA GLY A 12 12.40 -0.76 -3.06
C GLY A 12 12.06 -1.00 -1.59
N ILE A 13 11.57 0.03 -0.90
CA ILE A 13 11.10 -0.11 0.50
C ILE A 13 9.96 -1.14 0.60
N LEU A 14 8.98 -1.05 -0.30
CA LEU A 14 7.84 -1.96 -0.32
C LEU A 14 8.28 -3.42 -0.47
N GLN A 15 9.25 -3.68 -1.37
CA GLN A 15 9.80 -5.03 -1.57
C GLN A 15 10.58 -5.54 -0.37
N ILE A 16 11.35 -4.68 0.31
CA ILE A 16 12.04 -5.06 1.54
C ILE A 16 11.03 -5.46 2.63
N ILE A 17 9.96 -4.68 2.79
CA ILE A 17 8.88 -4.99 3.76
C ILE A 17 8.19 -6.31 3.38
N LEU A 18 7.88 -6.52 2.09
CA LEU A 18 7.27 -7.74 1.60
C LEU A 18 8.16 -8.96 1.86
N GLY A 19 9.45 -8.87 1.51
CA GLY A 19 10.41 -9.95 1.75
C GLY A 19 10.63 -10.23 3.25
N ALA A 20 10.63 -9.18 4.09
CA ALA A 20 10.69 -9.34 5.53
C ALA A 20 9.42 -10.02 6.09
N SER A 21 8.24 -9.74 5.55
CA SER A 21 7.00 -10.41 5.98
C SER A 21 6.98 -11.91 5.67
N MET A 22 7.78 -12.38 4.69
CA MET A 22 7.92 -13.81 4.38
C MET A 22 8.61 -14.62 5.50
N PHE A 23 9.29 -13.95 6.44
CA PHE A 23 9.83 -14.65 7.62
C PHE A 23 8.74 -15.16 8.57
N ILE A 24 7.55 -14.57 8.56
CA ILE A 24 6.43 -15.00 9.42
C ILE A 24 5.95 -16.42 9.03
N PRO A 25 5.66 -16.73 7.74
CA PRO A 25 5.38 -18.10 7.32
C PRO A 25 6.51 -19.10 7.61
N ILE A 26 7.78 -18.70 7.55
CA ILE A 26 8.91 -19.60 7.90
C ILE A 26 8.79 -20.08 9.35
N ILE A 27 8.44 -19.17 10.27
CA ILE A 27 8.24 -19.55 11.69
C ILE A 27 7.09 -20.57 11.81
N VAL A 28 6.02 -20.38 11.07
CA VAL A 28 4.87 -21.30 11.07
C VAL A 28 5.24 -22.66 10.48
N GLN A 29 5.96 -22.69 9.35
CA GLN A 29 6.48 -23.93 8.79
C GLN A 29 7.36 -24.70 9.81
N PHE A 30 8.18 -23.97 10.55
CA PHE A 30 9.01 -24.61 11.59
C PHE A 30 8.17 -25.21 12.73
N ILE A 31 7.11 -24.52 13.18
CA ILE A 31 6.20 -25.00 14.23
C ILE A 31 5.46 -26.27 13.80
N TYR A 32 5.01 -26.32 12.54
CA TYR A 32 4.26 -27.46 11.97
C TYR A 32 5.16 -28.54 11.38
N SER A 33 6.50 -28.41 11.52
CA SER A 33 7.48 -29.34 10.96
C SER A 33 7.36 -29.51 9.43
N GLU A 34 6.90 -28.48 8.74
CA GLU A 34 6.87 -28.42 7.28
C GLU A 34 8.26 -28.00 6.79
N ILE A 35 9.05 -28.95 6.29
CA ILE A 35 10.41 -28.65 5.79
C ILE A 35 10.30 -28.17 4.34
N ASP A 36 10.10 -26.86 4.15
CA ASP A 36 10.06 -26.24 2.84
C ASP A 36 10.88 -24.93 2.86
N SER A 37 11.86 -24.82 1.97
CA SER A 37 12.74 -23.65 1.85
C SER A 37 12.15 -22.56 0.92
N SER A 38 10.92 -22.71 0.45
CA SER A 38 10.27 -21.83 -0.53
C SER A 38 10.24 -20.37 -0.08
N PHE A 39 9.83 -20.12 1.17
CA PHE A 39 9.79 -18.77 1.73
C PHE A 39 11.18 -18.17 1.95
N PHE A 40 12.15 -18.97 2.33
CA PHE A 40 13.51 -18.48 2.53
C PHE A 40 14.13 -18.00 1.21
N GLY A 41 14.04 -18.81 0.15
CA GLY A 41 14.50 -18.42 -1.19
C GLY A 41 13.75 -17.19 -1.72
N ALA A 42 12.42 -17.17 -1.60
CA ALA A 42 11.59 -16.06 -2.03
C ALA A 42 11.91 -14.75 -1.28
N SER A 43 12.13 -14.83 0.04
CA SER A 43 12.47 -13.66 0.86
C SER A 43 13.81 -13.05 0.45
N ILE A 44 14.83 -13.87 0.24
CA ILE A 44 16.16 -13.40 -0.19
C ILE A 44 16.05 -12.68 -1.54
N VAL A 45 15.41 -13.31 -2.54
CA VAL A 45 15.23 -12.72 -3.86
C VAL A 45 14.52 -11.38 -3.74
N THR A 46 13.40 -11.33 -3.02
CA THR A 46 12.59 -10.12 -2.87
C THR A 46 13.36 -9.01 -2.16
N ILE A 47 14.08 -9.32 -1.07
CA ILE A 47 14.87 -8.33 -0.32
C ILE A 47 16.04 -7.82 -1.17
N VAL A 48 16.72 -8.68 -1.90
CA VAL A 48 17.84 -8.26 -2.77
C VAL A 48 17.36 -7.30 -3.84
N PHE A 49 16.27 -7.63 -4.56
CA PHE A 49 15.68 -6.70 -5.54
C PHE A 49 15.20 -5.39 -4.90
N GLY A 50 14.57 -5.47 -3.72
CA GLY A 50 14.17 -4.29 -2.96
C GLY A 50 15.34 -3.41 -2.57
N ALA A 51 16.42 -4.02 -2.07
CA ALA A 51 17.65 -3.30 -1.69
C ALA A 51 18.34 -2.65 -2.91
N LEU A 52 18.36 -3.33 -4.05
CA LEU A 52 18.90 -2.76 -5.29
C LEU A 52 18.09 -1.52 -5.74
N PHE A 53 16.76 -1.58 -5.73
CA PHE A 53 15.92 -0.43 -6.07
C PHE A 53 16.08 0.70 -5.06
N PHE A 54 16.15 0.40 -3.77
CA PHE A 54 16.37 1.37 -2.71
C PHE A 54 17.73 2.09 -2.87
N LEU A 55 18.81 1.34 -2.97
CA LEU A 55 20.18 1.88 -3.04
C LEU A 55 20.44 2.65 -4.35
N ALA A 56 19.91 2.17 -5.48
CA ALA A 56 20.07 2.83 -6.77
C ALA A 56 19.36 4.18 -6.85
N ASN A 57 18.37 4.41 -5.98
CA ASN A 57 17.54 5.62 -6.02
C ASN A 57 17.55 6.40 -4.70
N ILE A 58 18.59 6.27 -3.88
CA ILE A 58 18.68 6.92 -2.57
C ILE A 58 18.67 8.45 -2.67
N ASP A 59 19.23 9.01 -3.75
CA ASP A 59 19.21 10.44 -4.07
C ASP A 59 17.94 10.80 -4.85
N HIS A 60 16.78 10.74 -4.19
CA HIS A 60 15.51 11.06 -4.78
C HIS A 60 14.91 12.35 -4.26
N ASP A 61 14.07 13.02 -5.07
CA ASP A 61 13.26 14.14 -4.64
C ASP A 61 12.12 13.66 -3.75
N ARG A 62 11.87 14.32 -2.63
CA ARG A 62 10.78 13.96 -1.70
C ARG A 62 9.39 14.37 -2.20
N LYS A 63 9.31 15.12 -3.29
CA LYS A 63 8.03 15.58 -3.83
C LYS A 63 7.54 14.60 -4.90
N VAL A 64 6.39 14.02 -4.64
CA VAL A 64 5.69 13.14 -5.59
C VAL A 64 4.64 13.97 -6.33
N ASN A 65 4.69 13.99 -7.65
CA ASN A 65 3.64 14.60 -8.46
C ASN A 65 2.50 13.60 -8.73
N LEU A 66 1.38 14.09 -9.26
CA LEU A 66 0.18 13.27 -9.52
C LEU A 66 0.47 12.07 -10.43
N GLN A 67 1.24 12.27 -11.51
CA GLN A 67 1.60 11.19 -12.43
C GLN A 67 2.45 10.11 -11.74
N GLN A 68 3.40 10.52 -10.91
CA GLN A 68 4.24 9.61 -10.13
C GLN A 68 3.41 8.84 -9.09
N ALA A 69 2.40 9.47 -8.47
CA ALA A 69 1.52 8.81 -7.51
C ALA A 69 0.70 7.70 -8.18
N PHE A 70 0.11 7.95 -9.35
CA PHE A 70 -0.60 6.92 -10.12
C PHE A 70 0.32 5.79 -10.57
N LEU A 71 1.50 6.13 -11.11
CA LEU A 71 2.47 5.15 -11.55
C LEU A 71 2.96 4.29 -10.37
N LEU A 72 3.28 4.93 -9.24
CA LEU A 72 3.68 4.23 -8.02
C LEU A 72 2.60 3.25 -7.57
N THR A 73 1.34 3.68 -7.54
CA THR A 73 0.22 2.81 -7.18
C THR A 73 0.15 1.58 -8.09
N ALA A 74 0.11 1.78 -9.41
CA ALA A 74 0.00 0.67 -10.37
C ALA A 74 1.21 -0.29 -10.27
N LEU A 75 2.42 0.25 -10.20
CA LEU A 75 3.64 -0.56 -10.08
C LEU A 75 3.74 -1.27 -8.72
N SER A 76 3.24 -0.67 -7.64
CA SER A 76 3.21 -1.32 -6.32
C SER A 76 2.36 -2.58 -6.34
N TRP A 77 1.14 -2.52 -6.87
CA TRP A 77 0.26 -3.68 -6.99
C TRP A 77 0.89 -4.78 -7.85
N LEU A 78 1.38 -4.42 -9.02
CA LEU A 78 2.03 -5.37 -9.92
C LEU A 78 3.28 -6.00 -9.29
N SER A 79 4.12 -5.17 -8.67
CA SER A 79 5.37 -5.59 -8.05
C SER A 79 5.12 -6.54 -6.87
N VAL A 80 4.16 -6.22 -5.99
CA VAL A 80 3.79 -7.12 -4.88
C VAL A 80 3.21 -8.43 -5.40
N ALA A 81 2.38 -8.40 -6.46
CA ALA A 81 1.84 -9.63 -7.05
C ALA A 81 2.96 -10.53 -7.62
N VAL A 82 3.94 -9.94 -8.34
CA VAL A 82 5.06 -10.68 -8.91
C VAL A 82 5.96 -11.28 -7.83
N PHE A 83 6.42 -10.48 -6.87
CA PHE A 83 7.31 -10.98 -5.82
C PHE A 83 6.57 -11.82 -4.77
N GLY A 84 5.30 -11.50 -4.50
CA GLY A 84 4.44 -12.30 -3.63
C GLY A 84 4.07 -13.67 -4.20
N SER A 85 4.23 -13.88 -5.51
CA SER A 85 4.03 -15.18 -6.15
C SER A 85 5.22 -16.14 -5.95
N LEU A 86 6.40 -15.64 -5.62
CA LEU A 86 7.61 -16.48 -5.48
C LEU A 86 7.47 -17.62 -4.46
N PRO A 87 6.89 -17.42 -3.26
CA PRO A 87 6.68 -18.53 -2.33
C PRO A 87 5.81 -19.64 -2.91
N PHE A 88 4.80 -19.31 -3.73
CA PHE A 88 3.94 -20.31 -4.38
C PHE A 88 4.69 -21.08 -5.47
N ILE A 89 5.54 -20.38 -6.27
CA ILE A 89 6.37 -20.98 -7.33
C ILE A 89 7.40 -21.94 -6.73
N PHE A 90 8.01 -21.54 -5.61
CA PHE A 90 9.08 -22.33 -4.96
C PHE A 90 8.54 -23.43 -4.05
N SER A 91 7.25 -23.43 -3.76
CA SER A 91 6.63 -24.42 -2.87
C SER A 91 6.53 -25.79 -3.53
N SER A 92 6.42 -26.81 -2.68
CA SER A 92 6.17 -28.21 -3.07
C SER A 92 4.81 -28.45 -3.77
N MET A 93 3.98 -27.40 -3.91
CA MET A 93 2.68 -27.50 -4.56
C MET A 93 2.73 -27.56 -6.09
N GLU A 94 3.93 -27.42 -6.69
CA GLU A 94 4.16 -27.51 -8.15
C GLU A 94 3.23 -26.59 -8.96
N MET A 95 2.96 -25.37 -8.45
CA MET A 95 2.09 -24.42 -9.12
C MET A 95 2.78 -23.84 -10.37
N SER A 96 2.02 -23.67 -11.45
CA SER A 96 2.53 -22.94 -12.61
C SER A 96 2.78 -21.46 -12.25
N ILE A 97 3.66 -20.80 -13.01
CA ILE A 97 3.93 -19.36 -12.81
C ILE A 97 2.65 -18.54 -12.90
N THR A 98 1.76 -18.90 -13.83
CA THR A 98 0.46 -18.21 -14.02
C THR A 98 -0.43 -18.38 -12.80
N ASP A 99 -0.49 -19.59 -12.26
CA ASP A 99 -1.31 -19.95 -11.10
C ASP A 99 -0.79 -19.25 -9.84
N ALA A 100 0.52 -19.28 -9.62
CA ALA A 100 1.16 -18.61 -8.50
C ALA A 100 0.96 -17.07 -8.55
N PHE A 101 1.05 -16.49 -9.75
CA PHE A 101 0.76 -15.07 -9.95
C PHE A 101 -0.72 -14.75 -9.69
N PHE A 102 -1.63 -15.61 -10.15
CA PHE A 102 -3.06 -15.46 -9.88
C PHE A 102 -3.35 -15.50 -8.37
N GLU A 103 -2.80 -16.48 -7.63
CA GLU A 103 -2.96 -16.58 -6.18
C GLU A 103 -2.44 -15.33 -5.45
N SER A 104 -1.27 -14.84 -5.84
CA SER A 104 -0.68 -13.65 -5.25
C SER A 104 -1.52 -12.40 -5.57
N MET A 105 -1.93 -12.22 -6.83
CA MET A 105 -2.78 -11.11 -7.26
C MET A 105 -4.14 -11.15 -6.55
N SER A 106 -4.78 -12.31 -6.48
CA SER A 106 -6.05 -12.51 -5.77
C SER A 106 -5.92 -12.19 -4.28
N GLY A 107 -4.79 -12.55 -3.67
CA GLY A 107 -4.49 -12.19 -2.28
C GLY A 107 -4.37 -10.69 -2.09
N ILE A 108 -3.46 -10.03 -2.81
CA ILE A 108 -3.17 -8.62 -2.62
C ILE A 108 -4.36 -7.71 -3.00
N THR A 109 -5.14 -8.07 -3.99
CA THR A 109 -6.38 -7.33 -4.34
C THR A 109 -7.56 -7.61 -3.40
N THR A 110 -7.36 -8.45 -2.38
CA THR A 110 -8.39 -8.87 -1.41
C THR A 110 -9.59 -9.56 -2.06
N THR A 111 -9.44 -10.08 -3.28
CA THR A 111 -10.50 -10.82 -4.00
C THR A 111 -10.79 -12.15 -3.33
N GLY A 112 -9.76 -12.86 -2.83
CA GLY A 112 -9.91 -14.12 -2.10
C GLY A 112 -10.18 -15.35 -2.97
N SER A 113 -10.25 -15.21 -4.30
CA SER A 113 -10.35 -16.35 -5.21
C SER A 113 -9.11 -17.23 -5.14
N THR A 114 -9.28 -18.54 -5.31
CA THR A 114 -8.16 -19.48 -5.27
C THR A 114 -8.31 -20.58 -6.33
N ILE A 115 -7.17 -21.03 -6.83
CA ILE A 115 -7.06 -22.22 -7.68
C ILE A 115 -6.60 -23.44 -6.87
N ILE A 116 -6.25 -23.25 -5.59
CA ILE A 116 -5.88 -24.36 -4.71
C ILE A 116 -7.15 -25.15 -4.40
N SER A 117 -7.25 -26.35 -4.96
CA SER A 117 -8.44 -27.19 -4.85
C SER A 117 -8.63 -27.80 -3.46
N ASP A 118 -7.53 -28.05 -2.73
CA ASP A 118 -7.55 -28.64 -1.39
C ASP A 118 -6.87 -27.71 -0.38
N LEU A 119 -7.65 -26.72 0.09
CA LEU A 119 -7.17 -25.76 1.08
C LEU A 119 -6.96 -26.38 2.47
N GLU A 120 -7.70 -27.45 2.81
CA GLU A 120 -7.62 -28.04 4.15
C GLU A 120 -6.27 -28.74 4.37
N ASN A 121 -5.75 -29.39 3.33
CA ASN A 121 -4.46 -30.07 3.34
C ASN A 121 -3.29 -29.23 2.81
N ALA A 122 -3.54 -28.00 2.38
CA ALA A 122 -2.48 -27.11 1.90
C ALA A 122 -1.48 -26.77 3.04
N PRO A 123 -0.18 -26.56 2.71
CA PRO A 123 0.83 -26.19 3.69
C PRO A 123 0.44 -24.98 4.50
N LYS A 124 0.60 -25.03 5.82
CA LYS A 124 0.15 -23.96 6.73
C LYS A 124 0.89 -22.65 6.49
N GLY A 125 2.17 -22.72 6.08
CA GLY A 125 2.93 -21.56 5.64
C GLY A 125 2.30 -20.85 4.43
N ILE A 126 1.83 -21.60 3.44
CA ILE A 126 1.15 -21.08 2.24
C ILE A 126 -0.19 -20.44 2.61
N LEU A 127 -0.99 -21.08 3.46
CA LEU A 127 -2.26 -20.51 3.91
C LEU A 127 -2.07 -19.19 4.66
N LEU A 128 -1.06 -19.14 5.54
CA LEU A 128 -0.74 -17.91 6.24
C LEU A 128 -0.24 -16.83 5.27
N TRP A 129 0.57 -17.20 4.27
CA TRP A 129 1.05 -16.24 3.26
C TRP A 129 -0.11 -15.59 2.49
N ARG A 130 -1.09 -16.38 2.06
CA ARG A 130 -2.31 -15.87 1.44
C ARG A 130 -3.03 -14.85 2.33
N ALA A 131 -3.17 -15.19 3.63
CA ALA A 131 -3.80 -14.28 4.60
C ALA A 131 -2.99 -12.98 4.79
N ILE A 132 -1.64 -13.05 4.84
CA ILE A 132 -0.76 -11.88 4.92
C ILE A 132 -0.92 -10.99 3.67
N LEU A 133 -0.95 -11.57 2.47
CA LEU A 133 -1.17 -10.80 1.24
C LEU A 133 -2.52 -10.08 1.27
N GLN A 134 -3.60 -10.73 1.71
CA GLN A 134 -4.91 -10.08 1.84
C GLN A 134 -4.91 -8.96 2.88
N TRP A 135 -4.22 -9.15 3.99
CA TRP A 135 -4.09 -8.13 5.02
C TRP A 135 -3.28 -6.92 4.53
N LEU A 136 -2.14 -7.15 3.87
CA LEU A 136 -1.33 -6.11 3.24
C LEU A 136 -2.11 -5.35 2.17
N GLY A 137 -2.88 -6.07 1.36
CA GLY A 137 -3.75 -5.49 0.34
C GLY A 137 -4.84 -4.60 0.92
N GLY A 138 -5.50 -5.04 1.97
CA GLY A 138 -6.49 -4.25 2.69
C GLY A 138 -5.93 -2.93 3.22
N ILE A 139 -4.76 -2.98 3.87
CA ILE A 139 -4.03 -1.78 4.31
C ILE A 139 -3.65 -0.92 3.11
N GLY A 140 -3.15 -1.53 2.02
CA GLY A 140 -2.74 -0.83 0.81
C GLY A 140 -3.87 -0.01 0.19
N ILE A 141 -5.09 -0.55 0.13
CA ILE A 141 -6.27 0.16 -0.38
C ILE A 141 -6.59 1.37 0.50
N ILE A 142 -6.55 1.24 1.82
CA ILE A 142 -6.81 2.34 2.76
C ILE A 142 -5.76 3.44 2.60
N VAL A 143 -4.48 3.08 2.58
CA VAL A 143 -3.37 4.04 2.41
C VAL A 143 -3.48 4.76 1.07
N MET A 144 -3.78 4.04 0.00
CA MET A 144 -4.00 4.61 -1.33
C MET A 144 -5.17 5.60 -1.32
N ALA A 145 -6.31 5.24 -0.73
CA ALA A 145 -7.47 6.12 -0.65
C ALA A 145 -7.14 7.42 0.10
N ILE A 146 -6.50 7.32 1.27
CA ILE A 146 -6.12 8.50 2.07
C ILE A 146 -5.10 9.38 1.33
N THR A 147 -4.18 8.77 0.58
CA THR A 147 -3.12 9.50 -0.11
C THR A 147 -3.61 10.16 -1.40
N LEU A 148 -4.46 9.49 -2.17
CA LEU A 148 -4.93 10.00 -3.47
C LEU A 148 -6.13 10.96 -3.34
N MET A 149 -7.00 10.77 -2.35
CA MET A 149 -8.21 11.58 -2.18
C MET A 149 -7.92 13.09 -2.10
N PRO A 150 -6.93 13.58 -1.33
CA PRO A 150 -6.58 15.01 -1.31
C PRO A 150 -5.97 15.52 -2.62
N ILE A 151 -5.29 14.65 -3.37
CA ILE A 151 -4.59 15.00 -4.62
C ILE A 151 -5.58 15.09 -5.79
N LEU A 152 -6.63 14.27 -5.76
CA LEU A 152 -7.66 14.25 -6.80
C LEU A 152 -8.65 15.42 -6.69
N ASP A 153 -8.59 16.20 -5.58
CA ASP A 153 -9.45 17.35 -5.35
C ASP A 153 -10.95 17.02 -5.59
N VAL A 154 -11.35 15.78 -5.24
CA VAL A 154 -12.68 15.25 -5.53
C VAL A 154 -13.70 16.03 -4.72
N GLY A 155 -14.26 16.93 -5.38
CA GLY A 155 -15.41 17.81 -5.40
C GLY A 155 -16.34 17.97 -4.19
N GLY A 156 -16.19 17.28 -3.09
CA GLY A 156 -17.04 17.46 -1.91
C GLY A 156 -16.43 18.38 -0.85
N MET A 157 -15.12 18.33 -0.68
CA MET A 157 -14.43 19.06 0.38
C MET A 157 -14.14 20.52 0.03
N GLN A 158 -14.15 20.88 -1.26
CA GLN A 158 -14.08 22.30 -1.69
C GLN A 158 -15.34 23.07 -1.29
N LEU A 159 -16.53 22.47 -1.42
CA LEU A 159 -17.78 23.07 -0.99
C LEU A 159 -17.82 23.30 0.53
N PHE A 160 -17.27 22.38 1.31
CA PHE A 160 -17.15 22.56 2.76
C PHE A 160 -16.09 23.60 3.15
N LYS A 161 -14.95 23.67 2.44
CA LYS A 161 -13.94 24.73 2.66
C LYS A 161 -14.46 26.11 2.26
N ILE A 162 -15.17 26.23 1.15
CA ILE A 162 -15.79 27.48 0.71
C ILE A 162 -16.87 27.88 1.71
N SER A 163 -17.72 26.95 2.16
CA SER A 163 -18.75 27.21 3.15
C SER A 163 -18.19 27.60 4.53
N SER A 164 -17.09 26.97 4.97
CA SER A 164 -16.47 27.30 6.26
C SER A 164 -15.69 28.62 6.23
N ASN A 165 -15.03 28.95 5.12
CA ASN A 165 -14.37 30.26 4.97
C ASN A 165 -15.38 31.40 4.85
N ASP A 166 -16.48 31.19 4.12
CA ASP A 166 -17.52 32.22 3.95
C ASP A 166 -18.29 32.47 5.25
N SER A 167 -18.42 31.46 6.13
CA SER A 167 -19.03 31.62 7.45
C SER A 167 -18.08 32.27 8.46
N SER A 168 -16.77 32.08 8.34
CA SER A 168 -15.80 32.65 9.28
C SER A 168 -15.51 34.13 9.00
N GLU A 169 -15.56 34.57 7.74
CA GLU A 169 -15.33 35.98 7.39
C GLU A 169 -16.55 36.87 7.65
N LYS A 170 -17.77 36.32 7.70
CA LYS A 170 -18.99 37.12 7.93
C LYS A 170 -19.42 37.26 9.38
N ILE A 171 -18.89 36.48 10.31
CA ILE A 171 -19.34 36.49 11.71
C ILE A 171 -18.49 37.41 12.59
N ILE A 172 -17.21 37.59 12.33
CA ILE A 172 -16.31 38.39 13.18
C ILE A 172 -16.39 39.91 12.94
N PRO A 173 -16.50 40.44 11.71
CA PRO A 173 -16.57 41.90 11.50
C PRO A 173 -17.88 42.51 11.99
N LYS A 174 -19.01 41.80 11.85
CA LYS A 174 -20.32 42.39 12.21
C LYS A 174 -20.56 42.56 13.68
N SER A 175 -20.11 41.62 14.51
CA SER A 175 -20.30 41.71 15.98
C SER A 175 -19.48 42.83 16.60
N THR A 176 -18.23 43.03 16.10
CA THR A 176 -17.36 44.12 16.58
C THR A 176 -17.84 45.50 16.15
N GLU A 177 -18.34 45.64 14.92
CA GLU A 177 -18.90 46.89 14.41
C GLU A 177 -20.21 47.28 15.12
N ILE A 178 -21.05 46.30 15.44
CA ILE A 178 -22.28 46.52 16.23
C ILE A 178 -21.94 46.94 17.67
N ALA A 179 -21.00 46.31 18.31
CA ALA A 179 -20.55 46.64 19.64
C ALA A 179 -19.97 48.06 19.72
N VAL A 180 -19.15 48.48 18.75
CA VAL A 180 -18.57 49.82 18.69
C VAL A 180 -19.65 50.88 18.43
N ARG A 181 -20.65 50.63 17.60
CA ARG A 181 -21.79 51.57 17.34
C ARG A 181 -22.70 51.73 18.53
N LEU A 182 -22.92 50.66 19.31
CA LEU A 182 -23.74 50.74 20.55
C LEU A 182 -23.08 51.58 21.62
N VAL A 183 -21.76 51.49 21.76
CA VAL A 183 -20.99 52.30 22.77
C VAL A 183 -20.92 53.78 22.37
N HIS A 184 -20.95 54.10 21.06
CA HIS A 184 -20.82 55.49 20.57
C HIS A 184 -22.14 56.25 20.54
N ASN A 185 -23.29 55.59 20.70
CA ASN A 185 -24.62 56.21 20.71
C ASN A 185 -25.15 56.52 22.12
N GLU A 186 -24.39 56.18 23.16
CA GLU A 186 -24.79 56.49 24.57
C GLU A 186 -23.94 57.63 25.21
N THR A 187 -23.14 58.33 24.38
CA THR A 187 -22.46 59.58 24.77
C THR A 187 -23.00 60.76 23.99
#